data_7c684fd740f7c066449a5aa7280dc471
#
_entry.id   7c684fd740f7c066449a5aa7280dc471
#
_cell.length_a   1.000
_cell.length_b   1.000
_cell.length_c   1.000
_cell.angle_alpha   90.00
_cell.angle_beta   90.00
_cell.angle_gamma   90.00
#
_symmetry.space_group_name_H-M   'P 1'
#
loop_
_entity.id
_entity.type
_entity.pdbx_description
1 polymer ?
#
loop_
_entity_poly.entity_id
_entity_poly.type
_entity_poly.pdbx_seq_one_letter_code
_entity_poly.pdbx_strand_id
1 'polypeptide(L)'
;MIHVTSKTHSRIATIIVSFNAGSRVEPIGGYNSGIAHMLEHSLFKGTAKRNSVQLQRDIAFLGGHSNAFTSHESVAYYITVPYENLEPCVEILSDMVFNPIFPEDEFLKEKEVVKEEEISSGDDPTMFIWQNFSKNFFDNY
;
A
#
# COMPACT_ATOMS: atom_id res chain seq x y z
N MET A 1 4.91 -13.19 -10.89
CA MET A 1 4.79 -12.93 -12.37
C MET A 1 5.24 -11.50 -12.57
N ILE A 2 6.10 -11.23 -13.56
CA ILE A 2 6.49 -9.86 -13.94
C ILE A 2 5.72 -9.50 -15.20
N HIS A 3 4.98 -8.41 -15.17
CA HIS A 3 4.25 -7.90 -16.33
C HIS A 3 4.81 -6.52 -16.71
N VAL A 4 5.21 -6.36 -17.96
CA VAL A 4 5.74 -5.11 -18.50
C VAL A 4 4.86 -4.63 -19.64
N THR A 5 4.33 -3.42 -19.52
CA THR A 5 3.64 -2.75 -20.63
C THR A 5 4.42 -1.49 -20.99
N SER A 6 4.79 -1.33 -22.25
CA SER A 6 5.52 -0.18 -22.75
C SER A 6 4.68 0.63 -23.73
N LYS A 7 4.68 1.96 -23.55
CA LYS A 7 4.13 2.93 -24.51
C LYS A 7 5.26 3.86 -24.96
N THR A 8 5.66 3.77 -26.21
CA THR A 8 6.85 4.40 -26.79
C THR A 8 6.88 5.94 -26.75
N HIS A 9 5.76 6.59 -26.44
CA HIS A 9 5.66 8.05 -26.38
C HIS A 9 5.41 8.60 -24.98
N SER A 10 5.35 7.74 -23.94
CA SER A 10 5.21 8.19 -22.56
C SER A 10 6.57 8.56 -21.97
N ARG A 11 6.63 9.72 -21.32
CA ARG A 11 7.79 10.11 -20.49
C ARG A 11 7.59 9.77 -19.01
N ILE A 12 6.51 9.08 -18.69
CA ILE A 12 6.15 8.67 -17.33
C ILE A 12 6.15 7.14 -17.28
N ALA A 13 6.74 6.60 -16.26
CA ALA A 13 6.73 5.18 -15.92
C ALA A 13 6.05 4.97 -14.57
N THR A 14 5.38 3.84 -14.42
CA THR A 14 4.84 3.40 -13.12
C THR A 14 5.36 1.99 -12.84
N ILE A 15 5.90 1.83 -11.64
CA ILE A 15 6.34 0.54 -11.11
C ILE A 15 5.31 0.10 -10.08
N ILE A 16 4.83 -1.12 -10.18
CA ILE A 16 3.85 -1.69 -9.25
C ILE A 16 4.37 -3.02 -8.73
N VAL A 17 4.30 -3.21 -7.41
CA VAL A 17 4.45 -4.50 -6.75
C VAL A 17 3.13 -4.85 -6.11
N SER A 18 2.55 -5.99 -6.50
CA SER A 18 1.24 -6.44 -6.01
C SER A 18 1.34 -7.83 -5.42
N PHE A 19 0.60 -8.04 -4.33
CA PHE A 19 0.46 -9.31 -3.62
C PHE A 19 -1.01 -9.71 -3.57
N ASN A 20 -1.30 -11.00 -3.77
CA ASN A 20 -2.63 -11.57 -3.56
C ASN A 20 -2.86 -11.79 -2.05
N ALA A 21 -2.91 -10.72 -1.30
CA ALA A 21 -2.94 -10.67 0.16
C ALA A 21 -3.88 -9.56 0.67
N GLY A 22 -5.06 -9.43 0.07
CA GLY A 22 -6.08 -8.48 0.51
C GLY A 22 -6.87 -8.98 1.73
N SER A 23 -7.89 -8.21 2.14
CA SER A 23 -8.67 -8.50 3.35
C SER A 23 -9.35 -9.88 3.37
N ARG A 24 -9.62 -10.46 2.19
CA ARG A 24 -10.24 -11.79 2.05
C ARG A 24 -9.38 -12.94 2.63
N VAL A 25 -8.06 -12.81 2.60
CA VAL A 25 -7.15 -13.87 3.09
C VAL A 25 -6.85 -13.75 4.59
N GLU A 26 -7.24 -12.66 5.22
CA GLU A 26 -7.00 -12.43 6.65
C GLU A 26 -7.61 -13.54 7.53
N PRO A 27 -8.91 -13.88 7.39
CA PRO A 27 -9.51 -14.96 8.17
C PRO A 27 -8.93 -16.33 7.85
N ILE A 28 -8.57 -16.58 6.58
CA ILE A 28 -7.97 -17.85 6.12
C ILE A 28 -6.59 -18.04 6.77
N GLY A 29 -5.83 -16.96 6.92
CA GLY A 29 -4.53 -16.96 7.59
C GLY A 29 -4.60 -16.92 9.12
N GLY A 30 -5.80 -16.83 9.69
CA GLY A 30 -6.01 -16.68 11.14
C GLY A 30 -5.63 -15.29 11.65
N TYR A 31 -5.61 -14.29 10.80
CA TYR A 31 -5.29 -12.89 11.13
C TYR A 31 -6.55 -12.11 11.51
N ASN A 32 -6.34 -11.06 12.29
CA ASN A 32 -7.40 -10.10 12.60
C ASN A 32 -7.74 -9.24 11.36
N SER A 33 -9.00 -8.81 11.27
CA SER A 33 -9.45 -7.90 10.23
C SER A 33 -8.63 -6.60 10.24
N GLY A 34 -8.29 -6.11 9.04
CA GLY A 34 -7.56 -4.86 8.84
C GLY A 34 -6.04 -4.99 8.87
N ILE A 35 -5.47 -6.20 9.03
CA ILE A 35 -4.00 -6.35 9.05
C ILE A 35 -3.37 -6.04 7.70
N ALA A 36 -4.05 -6.33 6.58
CA ALA A 36 -3.56 -6.01 5.25
C ALA A 36 -3.47 -4.49 5.05
N HIS A 37 -4.46 -3.73 5.50
CA HIS A 37 -4.48 -2.27 5.46
C HIS A 37 -3.43 -1.67 6.40
N MET A 38 -3.31 -2.19 7.62
CA MET A 38 -2.27 -1.76 8.55
C MET A 38 -0.86 -2.03 8.02
N LEU A 39 -0.65 -3.14 7.32
CA LEU A 39 0.63 -3.45 6.66
C LEU A 39 0.90 -2.47 5.52
N GLU A 40 -0.12 -2.10 4.75
CA GLU A 40 -0.01 -1.09 3.69
C GLU A 40 0.59 0.21 4.24
N HIS A 41 0.02 0.77 5.31
CA HIS A 41 0.53 1.98 5.96
C HIS A 41 1.94 1.81 6.53
N SER A 42 2.21 0.65 7.11
CA SER A 42 3.47 0.38 7.82
C SER A 42 4.68 0.30 6.89
N LEU A 43 4.52 -0.11 5.62
CA LEU A 43 5.64 -0.21 4.68
C LEU A 43 6.24 1.17 4.31
N PHE A 44 5.49 2.25 4.46
CA PHE A 44 5.99 3.61 4.24
C PHE A 44 6.79 4.18 5.43
N LYS A 45 6.88 3.46 6.54
CA LYS A 45 7.49 3.98 7.78
C LYS A 45 8.99 3.78 7.88
N GLY A 46 9.57 3.09 6.92
CA GLY A 46 11.03 3.04 6.75
C GLY A 46 11.59 1.66 6.50
N THR A 47 12.84 1.69 6.11
CA THR A 47 13.71 0.53 5.89
C THR A 47 14.98 0.70 6.72
N ALA A 48 15.86 -0.31 6.70
CA ALA A 48 17.18 -0.19 7.34
C ALA A 48 18.05 0.93 6.71
N LYS A 49 17.76 1.33 5.46
CA LYS A 49 18.52 2.34 4.72
C LYS A 49 17.90 3.74 4.82
N ARG A 50 16.56 3.84 4.95
CA ARG A 50 15.80 5.10 4.85
C ARG A 50 14.70 5.13 5.89
N ASN A 51 14.62 6.18 6.68
CA ASN A 51 13.42 6.44 7.48
C ASN A 51 12.26 6.95 6.59
N SER A 52 11.07 7.10 7.16
CA SER A 52 9.85 7.52 6.44
C SER A 52 10.04 8.84 5.69
N VAL A 53 10.67 9.83 6.32
CA VAL A 53 10.93 11.15 5.72
C VAL A 53 11.92 11.04 4.56
N GLN A 54 12.97 10.21 4.71
CA GLN A 54 13.95 9.99 3.66
C GLN A 54 13.33 9.26 2.46
N LEU A 55 12.47 8.25 2.68
CA LEU A 55 11.74 7.58 1.60
C LEU A 55 10.95 8.58 0.75
N GLN A 56 10.12 9.38 1.39
CA GLN A 56 9.29 10.37 0.68
C GLN A 56 10.14 11.42 -0.04
N ARG A 57 11.20 11.91 0.61
CA ARG A 57 12.10 12.89 0.03
C ARG A 57 12.87 12.34 -1.18
N ASP A 58 13.38 11.13 -1.10
CA ASP A 58 14.14 10.52 -2.20
C ASP A 58 13.24 10.28 -3.42
N ILE A 59 11.99 9.81 -3.21
CA ILE A 59 10.99 9.65 -4.27
C ILE A 59 10.64 11.02 -4.89
N ALA A 60 10.39 12.03 -4.07
CA ALA A 60 10.05 13.37 -4.54
C ALA A 60 11.23 14.03 -5.30
N PHE A 61 12.47 13.81 -4.86
CA PHE A 61 13.68 14.32 -5.53
C PHE A 61 13.83 13.73 -6.94
N LEU A 62 13.39 12.49 -7.15
CA LEU A 62 13.36 11.85 -8.46
C LEU A 62 12.15 12.29 -9.31
N GLY A 63 11.33 13.24 -8.82
CA GLY A 63 10.11 13.67 -9.49
C GLY A 63 8.99 12.62 -9.42
N GLY A 64 9.10 11.67 -8.50
CA GLY A 64 8.16 10.58 -8.33
C GLY A 64 7.05 10.88 -7.31
N HIS A 65 6.00 10.08 -7.41
CA HIS A 65 4.92 10.00 -6.44
C HIS A 65 4.64 8.53 -6.12
N SER A 66 4.60 8.21 -4.83
CA SER A 66 4.27 6.87 -4.35
C SER A 66 2.87 6.82 -3.76
N ASN A 67 2.24 5.68 -3.92
CA ASN A 67 0.99 5.37 -3.26
C ASN A 67 0.82 3.86 -3.13
N ALA A 68 -0.21 3.44 -2.41
CA ALA A 68 -0.60 2.04 -2.28
C ALA A 68 -2.13 1.93 -2.22
N PHE A 69 -2.62 0.73 -2.31
CA PHE A 69 -4.02 0.43 -2.03
C PHE A 69 -4.17 -1.00 -1.53
N THR A 70 -5.13 -1.21 -0.65
CA THR A 70 -5.60 -2.52 -0.19
C THR A 70 -7.01 -2.75 -0.70
N SER A 71 -7.22 -3.92 -1.31
CA SER A 71 -8.53 -4.40 -1.74
C SER A 71 -8.88 -5.71 -1.03
N HIS A 72 -10.02 -6.31 -1.38
CA HIS A 72 -10.39 -7.63 -0.87
C HIS A 72 -9.40 -8.73 -1.31
N GLU A 73 -8.80 -8.61 -2.48
CA GLU A 73 -7.98 -9.69 -3.07
C GLU A 73 -6.49 -9.36 -3.09
N SER A 74 -6.13 -8.09 -3.08
CA SER A 74 -4.74 -7.67 -3.28
C SER A 74 -4.36 -6.43 -2.50
N VAL A 75 -3.07 -6.36 -2.17
CA VAL A 75 -2.39 -5.12 -1.75
C VAL A 75 -1.38 -4.76 -2.84
N ALA A 76 -1.30 -3.51 -3.22
CA ALA A 76 -0.36 -3.04 -4.21
C ALA A 76 0.31 -1.74 -3.77
N TYR A 77 1.61 -1.64 -4.07
CA TYR A 77 2.47 -0.48 -3.83
C TYR A 77 3.02 -0.01 -5.15
N TYR A 78 3.02 1.28 -5.41
CA TYR A 78 3.51 1.79 -6.67
C TYR A 78 4.19 3.14 -6.56
N ILE A 79 5.13 3.38 -7.49
CA ILE A 79 5.76 4.67 -7.71
C ILE A 79 5.57 5.05 -9.17
N THR A 80 5.06 6.26 -9.41
CA THR A 80 4.99 6.88 -10.72
C THR A 80 6.07 7.95 -10.80
N VAL A 81 6.87 7.94 -11.87
CA VAL A 81 8.09 8.74 -11.98
C VAL A 81 8.39 9.06 -13.45
N PRO A 82 9.14 10.14 -13.78
CA PRO A 82 9.75 10.30 -15.10
C PRO A 82 10.58 9.07 -15.46
N TYR A 83 10.48 8.57 -16.68
CA TYR A 83 11.06 7.29 -17.08
C TYR A 83 12.59 7.25 -16.90
N GLU A 84 13.25 8.39 -17.00
CA GLU A 84 14.70 8.54 -16.79
C GLU A 84 15.14 8.13 -15.38
N ASN A 85 14.24 8.24 -14.40
CA ASN A 85 14.48 7.95 -12.99
C ASN A 85 13.83 6.62 -12.55
N LEU A 86 13.47 5.75 -13.49
CA LEU A 86 12.82 4.47 -13.21
C LEU A 86 13.68 3.55 -12.35
N GLU A 87 14.97 3.40 -12.71
CA GLU A 87 15.89 2.45 -12.05
C GLU A 87 16.09 2.74 -10.55
N PRO A 88 16.40 3.98 -10.12
CA PRO A 88 16.48 4.28 -8.69
C PRO A 88 15.13 4.10 -7.96
N CYS A 89 13.99 4.31 -8.63
CA CYS A 89 12.70 4.07 -8.03
C CYS A 89 12.39 2.57 -7.86
N VAL A 90 12.90 1.71 -8.74
CA VAL A 90 12.82 0.24 -8.54
C VAL A 90 13.57 -0.16 -7.28
N GLU A 91 14.75 0.40 -7.04
CA GLU A 91 15.54 0.13 -5.81
C GLU A 91 14.76 0.57 -4.57
N ILE A 92 14.23 1.81 -4.57
CA ILE A 92 13.49 2.35 -3.43
C ILE A 92 12.24 1.51 -3.14
N LEU A 93 11.42 1.20 -4.15
CA LEU A 93 10.22 0.41 -3.98
C LEU A 93 10.53 -1.02 -3.51
N SER A 94 11.57 -1.63 -4.06
CA SER A 94 12.03 -2.96 -3.63
C SER A 94 12.50 -2.96 -2.18
N ASP A 95 13.28 -1.96 -1.78
CA ASP A 95 13.75 -1.83 -0.40
C ASP A 95 12.57 -1.65 0.56
N MET A 96 11.62 -0.78 0.21
CA MET A 96 10.43 -0.51 0.99
C MET A 96 9.57 -1.77 1.19
N VAL A 97 9.38 -2.56 0.13
CA VAL A 97 8.47 -3.72 0.15
C VAL A 97 9.11 -4.97 0.74
N PHE A 98 10.41 -5.20 0.48
CA PHE A 98 11.08 -6.45 0.87
C PHE A 98 12.00 -6.32 2.10
N ASN A 99 12.34 -5.11 2.51
CA ASN A 99 13.19 -4.86 3.68
C ASN A 99 12.60 -3.80 4.64
N PRO A 100 11.29 -3.81 4.90
CA PRO A 100 10.71 -2.84 5.81
C PRO A 100 11.24 -3.07 7.23
N ILE A 101 11.34 -1.99 7.98
CA ILE A 101 11.39 -2.03 9.43
C ILE A 101 10.06 -1.49 9.95
N PHE A 102 9.65 -1.94 11.12
CA PHE A 102 8.41 -1.51 11.75
C PHE A 102 8.75 -0.79 13.06
N PRO A 103 9.16 0.51 13.02
CA PRO A 103 9.44 1.25 14.23
C PRO A 103 8.20 1.32 15.10
N GLU A 104 8.32 0.93 16.37
CA GLU A 104 7.18 0.80 17.28
C GLU A 104 6.41 2.13 17.43
N ASP A 105 7.14 3.25 17.53
CA ASP A 105 6.55 4.58 17.65
C ASP A 105 5.77 5.01 16.39
N GLU A 106 6.27 4.67 15.21
CA GLU A 106 5.58 4.93 13.94
C GLU A 106 4.36 3.99 13.78
N PHE A 107 4.50 2.72 14.16
CA PHE A 107 3.40 1.77 14.13
C PHE A 107 2.24 2.19 15.03
N LEU A 108 2.54 2.65 16.24
CA LEU A 108 1.50 3.15 17.16
C LEU A 108 0.78 4.38 16.63
N LYS A 109 1.48 5.30 15.97
CA LYS A 109 0.86 6.47 15.32
C LYS A 109 -0.06 6.04 14.18
N GLU A 110 0.41 5.15 13.31
CA GLU A 110 -0.38 4.66 12.17
C GLU A 110 -1.62 3.89 12.61
N LYS A 111 -1.55 3.18 13.69
CA LYS A 111 -2.72 2.50 14.26
C LYS A 111 -3.87 3.47 14.57
N GLU A 112 -3.56 4.66 15.07
CA GLU A 112 -4.59 5.69 15.29
C GLU A 112 -5.09 6.29 13.96
N VAL A 113 -4.21 6.50 12.98
CA VAL A 113 -4.59 6.97 11.63
C VAL A 113 -5.53 5.99 10.96
N VAL A 114 -5.17 4.71 10.89
CA VAL A 114 -6.01 3.65 10.28
C VAL A 114 -7.37 3.57 10.98
N LYS A 115 -7.41 3.71 12.29
CA LYS A 115 -8.65 3.72 13.06
C LYS A 115 -9.53 4.95 12.72
N GLU A 116 -8.93 6.12 12.55
CA GLU A 116 -9.67 7.32 12.12
C GLU A 116 -10.21 7.17 10.69
N GLU A 117 -9.45 6.57 9.79
CA GLU A 117 -9.90 6.27 8.43
C GLU A 117 -11.07 5.27 8.42
N GLU A 118 -11.02 4.24 9.26
CA GLU A 118 -12.12 3.27 9.41
C GLU A 118 -13.41 3.95 9.88
N ILE A 119 -13.31 4.83 10.88
CA ILE A 119 -14.44 5.62 11.38
C ILE A 119 -14.99 6.53 10.28
N SER A 120 -14.12 7.28 9.60
CA SER A 120 -14.50 8.18 8.50
C SER A 120 -15.14 7.45 7.32
N SER A 121 -14.64 6.25 6.99
CA SER A 121 -15.22 5.38 5.97
C SER A 121 -16.62 4.90 6.34
N GLY A 122 -16.88 4.66 7.62
CA GLY A 122 -18.20 4.30 8.13
C GLY A 122 -19.23 5.42 8.01
N ASP A 123 -18.80 6.68 7.99
CA ASP A 123 -19.65 7.86 7.82
C ASP A 123 -20.00 8.14 6.35
N ASP A 124 -19.31 7.53 5.38
CA ASP A 124 -19.66 7.61 3.96
C ASP A 124 -20.82 6.65 3.65
N PRO A 125 -22.00 7.15 3.21
CA PRO A 125 -23.16 6.29 2.92
C PRO A 125 -22.88 5.22 1.85
N THR A 126 -22.03 5.52 0.87
CA THR A 126 -21.68 4.58 -0.20
C THR A 126 -20.79 3.47 0.33
N MET A 127 -19.77 3.82 1.11
CA MET A 127 -18.88 2.85 1.76
C MET A 127 -19.65 2.00 2.78
N PHE A 128 -20.53 2.61 3.57
CA PHE A 128 -21.40 1.89 4.51
C PHE A 128 -22.28 0.84 3.82
N ILE A 129 -22.90 1.19 2.68
CA ILE A 129 -23.71 0.24 1.91
C ILE A 129 -22.84 -0.92 1.39
N TRP A 130 -21.65 -0.62 0.83
CA TRP A 130 -20.75 -1.66 0.33
C TRP A 130 -20.22 -2.57 1.42
N GLN A 131 -19.86 -2.04 2.58
CA GLN A 131 -19.39 -2.82 3.72
C GLN A 131 -20.49 -3.77 4.22
N ASN A 132 -21.74 -3.26 4.39
CA ASN A 132 -22.86 -4.08 4.80
C ASN A 132 -23.26 -5.12 3.75
N PHE A 133 -23.22 -4.76 2.46
CA PHE A 133 -23.46 -5.71 1.38
C PHE A 133 -22.41 -6.84 1.41
N SER A 134 -21.14 -6.48 1.46
CA SER A 134 -20.04 -7.46 1.49
C SER A 134 -20.15 -8.37 2.70
N LYS A 135 -20.40 -7.83 3.88
CA LYS A 135 -20.60 -8.60 5.11
C LYS A 135 -21.74 -9.59 4.99
N ASN A 136 -22.93 -9.14 4.54
CA ASN A 136 -24.09 -10.02 4.44
C ASN A 136 -23.99 -11.03 3.28
N PHE A 137 -23.21 -10.71 2.24
CA PHE A 137 -23.11 -11.58 1.06
C PHE A 137 -21.98 -12.61 1.21
N PHE A 138 -20.86 -12.24 1.84
CA PHE A 138 -19.68 -13.09 1.91
C PHE A 138 -19.44 -13.76 3.28
N ASP A 139 -20.07 -13.29 4.37
CA ASP A 139 -19.91 -13.89 5.71
C ASP A 139 -20.53 -15.31 5.84
N ASN A 140 -21.12 -15.83 4.77
CA ASN A 140 -21.64 -17.19 4.69
C ASN A 140 -20.82 -18.13 3.80
N TYR A 141 -19.59 -17.72 3.41
CA TYR A 141 -18.69 -18.52 2.58
C TYR A 141 -17.34 -18.71 3.22
#